data_29a067456d38b8348d3f6a094623e4a9
#
_entry.id   29a067456d38b8348d3f6a094623e4a9
#
_cell.length_a   1.000
_cell.length_b   1.000
_cell.length_c   1.000
_cell.angle_alpha   90.00
_cell.angle_beta   90.00
_cell.angle_gamma   90.00
#
_symmetry.space_group_name_H-M   'P 1'
#
loop_
_entity.id
_entity.type
_entity.pdbx_description
1 polymer ?
#
loop_
_entity_poly.entity_id
_entity_poly.type
_entity_poly.pdbx_seq_one_letter_code
_entity_poly.pdbx_strand_id
1 'polypeptide(L)'
;MPRRFVLFLCPLLAATPVAAEEPNLSAEGSATSGSATQLVLAQRVYRQATISGDPVLLLAAIRLARGIATRPAPGWERLGEGAPPPIPAPDRTGPPDQGSAAALKVLLGLASDDPNLQDLAYDLDAQVPQGKLPVATVAQAGLAGSAQDAWRVPLSGAVAAEIGLVGDGSGPLGLTVTDDSGAVFCAHPPAIDPALCRFTPARNGFFTVQVVNAGAEWNSYQLIGN
;
A
#
# COMPACT_ATOMS: atom_id res chain seq x y z
N MET A 1 29.35 57.56 51.80
CA MET A 1 28.82 56.20 51.61
C MET A 1 28.84 55.85 50.13
N PRO A 2 29.75 54.98 49.65
CA PRO A 2 29.81 54.65 48.21
C PRO A 2 28.82 53.50 47.90
N ARG A 3 27.98 53.75 46.89
CA ARG A 3 27.07 52.78 46.30
C ARG A 3 27.81 51.79 45.41
N ARG A 4 27.89 50.52 45.81
CA ARG A 4 28.43 49.42 44.97
C ARG A 4 27.41 49.00 43.95
N PHE A 5 27.72 49.23 42.65
CA PHE A 5 26.98 48.66 41.53
C PHE A 5 27.45 47.21 41.33
N VAL A 6 26.56 46.26 41.49
CA VAL A 6 26.77 44.88 41.14
C VAL A 6 26.31 44.66 39.69
N LEU A 7 27.27 44.48 38.77
CA LEU A 7 26.97 44.05 37.41
C LEU A 7 26.60 42.56 37.42
N PHE A 8 25.36 42.26 37.12
CA PHE A 8 24.95 40.88 36.80
C PHE A 8 25.33 40.58 35.37
N LEU A 9 26.34 39.72 35.18
CA LEU A 9 26.72 39.13 33.90
C LEU A 9 25.77 38.00 33.58
N CYS A 10 24.81 38.22 32.66
CA CYS A 10 23.90 37.17 32.17
C CYS A 10 24.65 36.31 31.12
N PRO A 11 24.84 34.99 31.30
CA PRO A 11 25.47 34.18 30.28
C PRO A 11 24.50 34.02 29.10
N LEU A 12 24.90 34.48 27.89
CA LEU A 12 24.23 34.15 26.63
C LEU A 12 24.41 32.64 26.39
N LEU A 13 23.36 31.89 26.58
CA LEU A 13 23.29 30.52 26.03
C LEU A 13 23.19 30.62 24.50
N ALA A 14 24.27 30.29 23.82
CA ALA A 14 24.27 30.10 22.38
C ALA A 14 23.48 28.82 22.07
N ALA A 15 22.25 28.99 21.57
CA ALA A 15 21.47 27.88 21.00
C ALA A 15 22.19 27.44 19.70
N THR A 16 22.78 26.27 19.69
CA THR A 16 23.28 25.62 18.47
C THR A 16 22.07 25.32 17.57
N PRO A 17 22.04 25.73 16.31
CA PRO A 17 20.98 25.35 15.41
C PRO A 17 21.05 23.83 15.22
N VAL A 18 19.99 23.12 15.58
CA VAL A 18 19.80 21.72 15.19
C VAL A 18 19.59 21.74 13.68
N ALA A 19 20.57 21.23 12.94
CA ALA A 19 20.42 21.05 11.50
C ALA A 19 19.22 20.09 11.27
N ALA A 20 18.20 20.58 10.55
CA ALA A 20 17.12 19.71 10.11
C ALA A 20 17.72 18.65 9.18
N GLU A 21 17.46 17.39 9.46
CA GLU A 21 17.90 16.30 8.60
C GLU A 21 17.20 16.42 7.23
N GLU A 22 17.98 16.33 6.15
CA GLU A 22 17.42 16.45 4.80
C GLU A 22 16.54 15.24 4.48
N PRO A 23 15.35 15.45 3.85
CA PRO A 23 14.47 14.36 3.43
C PRO A 23 15.19 13.33 2.56
N ASN A 24 14.93 12.05 2.80
CA ASN A 24 15.55 10.94 2.06
C ASN A 24 14.90 10.74 0.67
N LEU A 25 14.76 11.80 -0.12
CA LEU A 25 14.13 11.80 -1.43
C LEU A 25 15.12 12.16 -2.54
N SER A 26 15.15 11.35 -3.60
CA SER A 26 15.86 11.69 -4.83
C SER A 26 15.02 12.61 -5.72
N ALA A 27 15.65 13.59 -6.35
CA ALA A 27 15.00 14.46 -7.33
C ALA A 27 14.60 13.70 -8.63
N GLU A 28 15.20 12.52 -8.86
CA GLU A 28 14.89 11.70 -10.03
C GLU A 28 13.60 10.91 -9.79
N GLY A 29 12.55 11.24 -10.55
CA GLY A 29 11.27 10.54 -10.51
C GLY A 29 11.36 9.14 -11.15
N SER A 30 10.58 8.18 -10.64
CA SER A 30 10.45 6.86 -11.26
C SER A 30 9.69 6.95 -12.60
N ALA A 31 10.35 6.58 -13.69
CA ALA A 31 9.78 6.66 -15.04
C ALA A 31 8.91 5.44 -15.41
N THR A 32 9.12 4.28 -14.81
CA THR A 32 8.42 3.03 -15.17
C THR A 32 7.49 2.56 -14.05
N SER A 33 6.31 2.06 -14.44
CA SER A 33 5.38 1.41 -13.50
C SER A 33 5.92 0.06 -13.08
N GLY A 34 6.01 -0.19 -11.77
CA GLY A 34 6.42 -1.45 -11.20
C GLY A 34 5.26 -2.41 -10.96
N SER A 35 5.58 -3.51 -10.30
CA SER A 35 4.63 -4.58 -10.00
C SER A 35 3.51 -4.16 -9.05
N ALA A 36 3.79 -3.27 -8.08
CA ALA A 36 2.76 -2.76 -7.17
C ALA A 36 1.75 -1.86 -7.91
N THR A 37 2.23 -0.99 -8.81
CA THR A 37 1.34 -0.19 -9.67
C THR A 37 0.39 -1.08 -10.49
N GLN A 38 0.90 -2.17 -11.06
CA GLN A 38 0.09 -3.08 -11.87
C GLN A 38 -0.97 -3.82 -11.03
N LEU A 39 -0.64 -4.28 -9.83
CA LEU A 39 -1.60 -4.92 -8.92
C LEU A 39 -2.67 -3.93 -8.41
N VAL A 40 -2.28 -2.70 -8.07
CA VAL A 40 -3.22 -1.64 -7.69
C VAL A 40 -4.17 -1.30 -8.85
N LEU A 41 -3.65 -1.26 -10.09
CA LEU A 41 -4.48 -1.07 -11.28
C LEU A 41 -5.45 -2.24 -11.45
N ALA A 42 -4.96 -3.48 -11.34
CA ALA A 42 -5.81 -4.67 -11.43
C ALA A 42 -6.96 -4.62 -10.41
N GLN A 43 -6.69 -4.19 -9.18
CA GLN A 43 -7.71 -4.03 -8.15
C GLN A 43 -8.74 -2.96 -8.50
N ARG A 44 -8.32 -1.82 -9.02
CA ARG A 44 -9.24 -0.75 -9.44
C ARG A 44 -10.17 -1.23 -10.56
N VAL A 45 -9.60 -1.90 -11.57
CA VAL A 45 -10.38 -2.45 -12.69
C VAL A 45 -11.31 -3.56 -12.21
N TYR A 46 -10.84 -4.47 -11.34
CA TYR A 46 -11.64 -5.53 -10.74
C TYR A 46 -12.87 -4.96 -10.01
N ARG A 47 -12.64 -3.96 -9.16
CA ARG A 47 -13.71 -3.31 -8.41
C ARG A 47 -14.71 -2.63 -9.32
N GLN A 48 -14.24 -1.89 -10.34
CA GLN A 48 -15.12 -1.26 -11.31
C GLN A 48 -15.95 -2.32 -12.09
N ALA A 49 -15.30 -3.41 -12.50
CA ALA A 49 -15.95 -4.51 -13.20
C ALA A 49 -17.07 -5.17 -12.36
N THR A 50 -16.82 -5.39 -11.06
CA THR A 50 -17.82 -5.96 -10.17
C THR A 50 -19.00 -5.02 -9.89
N ILE A 51 -18.74 -3.71 -9.80
CA ILE A 51 -19.78 -2.70 -9.61
C ILE A 51 -20.66 -2.58 -10.87
N SER A 52 -20.06 -2.57 -12.06
CA SER A 52 -20.78 -2.45 -13.34
C SER A 52 -21.34 -3.76 -13.88
N GLY A 53 -20.94 -4.92 -13.31
CA GLY A 53 -21.26 -6.23 -13.85
C GLY A 53 -20.64 -6.49 -15.23
N ASP A 54 -19.46 -5.88 -15.50
CA ASP A 54 -18.81 -5.95 -16.81
C ASP A 54 -17.79 -7.12 -16.86
N PRO A 55 -18.10 -8.20 -17.60
CA PRO A 55 -17.22 -9.37 -17.67
C PRO A 55 -15.92 -9.08 -18.44
N VAL A 56 -15.89 -8.15 -19.38
CA VAL A 56 -14.70 -7.82 -20.16
C VAL A 56 -13.68 -7.08 -19.27
N LEU A 57 -14.14 -6.12 -18.48
CA LEU A 57 -13.28 -5.46 -17.49
C LEU A 57 -12.77 -6.45 -16.44
N LEU A 58 -13.62 -7.40 -16.03
CA LEU A 58 -13.22 -8.41 -15.05
C LEU A 58 -12.14 -9.35 -15.60
N LEU A 59 -12.28 -9.79 -16.85
CA LEU A 59 -11.27 -10.56 -17.57
C LEU A 59 -9.92 -9.81 -17.63
N ALA A 60 -9.96 -8.51 -17.95
CA ALA A 60 -8.77 -7.67 -18.00
C ALA A 60 -8.09 -7.54 -16.63
N ALA A 61 -8.86 -7.35 -15.56
CA ALA A 61 -8.35 -7.28 -14.19
C ALA A 61 -7.64 -8.57 -13.77
N ILE A 62 -8.26 -9.73 -14.01
CA ILE A 62 -7.69 -11.04 -13.71
C ILE A 62 -6.38 -11.24 -14.48
N ARG A 63 -6.35 -10.90 -15.76
CA ARG A 63 -5.15 -11.02 -16.60
C ARG A 63 -4.02 -10.13 -16.10
N LEU A 64 -4.30 -8.90 -15.69
CA LEU A 64 -3.31 -7.99 -15.11
C LEU A 64 -2.74 -8.55 -13.81
N ALA A 65 -3.58 -9.07 -12.92
CA ALA A 65 -3.15 -9.64 -11.65
C ALA A 65 -2.29 -10.90 -11.86
N ARG A 66 -2.69 -11.81 -12.74
CA ARG A 66 -1.93 -13.04 -13.06
C ARG A 66 -0.60 -12.78 -13.74
N GLY A 67 -0.39 -11.59 -14.27
CA GLY A 67 0.90 -11.15 -14.83
C GLY A 67 1.96 -10.79 -13.77
N ILE A 68 1.64 -10.83 -12.47
CA ILE A 68 2.53 -10.50 -11.36
C ILE A 68 2.58 -11.68 -10.38
N ALA A 69 3.78 -12.14 -10.06
CA ALA A 69 3.98 -13.06 -8.96
C ALA A 69 4.02 -12.27 -7.63
N THR A 70 3.42 -12.82 -6.58
CA THR A 70 3.47 -12.23 -5.24
C THR A 70 4.31 -13.06 -4.30
N ARG A 71 4.97 -12.42 -3.35
CA ARG A 71 5.69 -13.07 -2.26
C ARG A 71 5.49 -12.30 -0.95
N PRO A 72 5.62 -12.94 0.22
CA PRO A 72 5.66 -12.23 1.49
C PRO A 72 6.74 -11.13 1.50
N ALA A 73 6.48 -10.02 2.17
CA ALA A 73 7.38 -8.89 2.25
C ALA A 73 8.50 -9.15 3.28
N PRO A 74 9.74 -9.49 2.87
CA PRO A 74 10.82 -9.77 3.81
C PRO A 74 11.27 -8.46 4.46
N GLY A 75 11.45 -8.48 5.79
CA GLY A 75 11.95 -7.34 6.55
C GLY A 75 10.93 -6.19 6.76
N TRP A 76 9.67 -6.38 6.35
CA TRP A 76 8.61 -5.45 6.74
C TRP A 76 8.14 -5.79 8.14
N GLU A 77 8.21 -4.83 9.04
CA GLU A 77 7.84 -5.00 10.44
C GLU A 77 6.60 -4.17 10.74
N ARG A 78 5.56 -4.81 11.26
CA ARG A 78 4.40 -4.10 11.79
C ARG A 78 4.78 -3.49 13.13
N LEU A 79 4.65 -2.17 13.25
CA LEU A 79 4.97 -1.40 14.45
C LEU A 79 3.67 -1.19 15.24
N GLY A 80 3.67 -1.69 16.45
CA GLY A 80 2.51 -1.55 17.33
C GLY A 80 1.52 -2.70 17.20
N GLU A 81 0.84 -2.97 18.28
CA GLU A 81 -0.26 -3.92 18.31
C GLU A 81 -1.48 -3.18 17.74
N GLY A 82 -1.77 -3.43 16.46
CA GLY A 82 -3.13 -3.20 15.99
C GLY A 82 -4.05 -3.91 16.99
N ALA A 83 -5.08 -3.21 17.48
CA ALA A 83 -6.01 -3.83 18.42
C ALA A 83 -6.38 -5.22 17.88
N PRO A 84 -6.27 -6.29 18.69
CA PRO A 84 -6.63 -7.62 18.22
C PRO A 84 -8.05 -7.55 17.66
N PRO A 85 -8.33 -8.28 16.56
CA PRO A 85 -9.66 -8.27 16.00
C PRO A 85 -10.67 -8.60 17.10
N PRO A 86 -11.85 -7.94 17.12
CA PRO A 86 -12.93 -8.37 17.98
C PRO A 86 -13.17 -9.85 17.71
N ILE A 87 -13.13 -10.67 18.75
CA ILE A 87 -13.27 -12.14 18.64
C ILE A 87 -14.76 -12.48 18.41
N PRO A 88 -15.05 -13.34 17.42
CA PRO A 88 -14.16 -13.82 16.36
C PRO A 88 -14.02 -12.77 15.27
N ALA A 89 -12.83 -12.67 14.69
CA ALA A 89 -12.74 -12.01 13.38
C ALA A 89 -13.82 -12.67 12.50
N PRO A 90 -14.78 -11.91 11.97
CA PRO A 90 -15.73 -12.51 11.05
C PRO A 90 -14.90 -13.19 9.95
N ASP A 91 -15.44 -14.24 9.37
CA ASP A 91 -14.84 -15.04 8.29
C ASP A 91 -14.63 -14.17 7.04
N ARG A 92 -13.91 -13.06 7.23
CA ARG A 92 -13.61 -12.07 6.19
C ARG A 92 -12.33 -12.53 5.53
N THR A 93 -12.51 -13.05 4.36
CA THR A 93 -11.43 -13.17 3.38
C THR A 93 -10.75 -11.82 3.26
N GLY A 94 -9.41 -11.80 3.23
CA GLY A 94 -8.63 -10.58 2.97
C GLY A 94 -9.07 -9.86 1.70
N PRO A 95 -8.38 -8.77 1.31
CA PRO A 95 -8.68 -8.11 0.05
C PRO A 95 -8.80 -9.11 -1.08
N PRO A 96 -9.74 -8.92 -2.04
CA PRO A 96 -9.95 -9.86 -3.13
C PRO A 96 -8.63 -10.14 -3.86
N ASP A 97 -8.28 -11.42 -4.00
CA ASP A 97 -7.20 -11.84 -4.89
C ASP A 97 -7.75 -11.95 -6.30
N GLN A 98 -7.47 -10.93 -7.12
CA GLN A 98 -7.97 -10.83 -8.50
C GLN A 98 -7.42 -11.93 -9.40
N GLY A 99 -6.27 -12.54 -9.07
CA GLY A 99 -5.68 -13.65 -9.81
C GLY A 99 -6.25 -15.02 -9.45
N SER A 100 -7.10 -15.09 -8.41
CA SER A 100 -7.59 -16.34 -7.83
C SER A 100 -8.62 -17.08 -8.68
N ALA A 101 -8.82 -18.35 -8.38
CA ALA A 101 -9.92 -19.15 -8.94
C ALA A 101 -11.30 -18.59 -8.55
N ALA A 102 -11.41 -17.92 -7.39
CA ALA A 102 -12.66 -17.28 -6.98
C ALA A 102 -13.01 -16.10 -7.90
N ALA A 103 -12.03 -15.26 -8.27
CA ALA A 103 -12.25 -14.18 -9.23
C ALA A 103 -12.67 -14.70 -10.61
N LEU A 104 -12.04 -15.80 -11.06
CA LEU A 104 -12.41 -16.46 -12.31
C LEU A 104 -13.85 -17.02 -12.27
N LYS A 105 -14.27 -17.57 -11.14
CA LYS A 105 -15.65 -18.05 -10.97
C LYS A 105 -16.68 -16.91 -11.09
N VAL A 106 -16.35 -15.72 -10.53
CA VAL A 106 -17.20 -14.53 -10.70
C VAL A 106 -17.28 -14.13 -12.17
N LEU A 107 -16.14 -14.13 -12.89
CA LEU A 107 -16.09 -13.84 -14.33
C LEU A 107 -16.98 -14.81 -15.12
N LEU A 108 -16.85 -16.10 -14.91
CA LEU A 108 -17.67 -17.12 -15.60
C LEU A 108 -19.17 -16.95 -15.32
N GLY A 109 -19.53 -16.51 -14.09
CA GLY A 109 -20.90 -16.18 -13.75
C GLY A 109 -21.44 -14.97 -14.52
N LEU A 110 -20.65 -13.91 -14.65
CA LEU A 110 -21.01 -12.70 -15.41
C LEU A 110 -21.03 -12.97 -16.93
N ALA A 111 -20.22 -13.91 -17.42
CA ALA A 111 -20.14 -14.27 -18.83
C ALA A 111 -21.09 -15.42 -19.21
N SER A 112 -22.08 -15.77 -18.37
CA SER A 112 -22.94 -16.95 -18.57
C SER A 112 -23.67 -16.98 -19.92
N ASP A 113 -24.00 -15.81 -20.47
CA ASP A 113 -24.75 -15.65 -21.72
C ASP A 113 -23.84 -15.37 -22.94
N ASP A 114 -22.51 -15.36 -22.75
CA ASP A 114 -21.53 -15.13 -23.81
C ASP A 114 -20.50 -16.27 -23.90
N PRO A 115 -20.70 -17.26 -24.79
CA PRO A 115 -19.79 -18.37 -24.97
C PRO A 115 -18.36 -17.97 -25.33
N ASN A 116 -18.18 -16.88 -26.10
CA ASN A 116 -16.83 -16.44 -26.46
C ASN A 116 -16.06 -15.89 -25.26
N LEU A 117 -16.74 -15.18 -24.36
CA LEU A 117 -16.13 -14.72 -23.11
C LEU A 117 -15.84 -15.88 -22.15
N GLN A 118 -16.70 -16.89 -22.12
CA GLN A 118 -16.41 -18.11 -21.35
C GLN A 118 -15.17 -18.83 -21.88
N ASP A 119 -15.03 -19.00 -23.18
CA ASP A 119 -13.83 -19.60 -23.80
C ASP A 119 -12.57 -18.80 -23.47
N LEU A 120 -12.62 -17.46 -23.53
CA LEU A 120 -11.52 -16.59 -23.13
C LEU A 120 -11.18 -16.72 -21.63
N ALA A 121 -12.17 -16.92 -20.77
CA ALA A 121 -11.95 -17.14 -19.35
C ALA A 121 -11.29 -18.50 -19.09
N TYR A 122 -11.70 -19.56 -19.79
CA TYR A 122 -11.06 -20.86 -19.70
C TYR A 122 -9.63 -20.86 -20.28
N ASP A 123 -9.42 -20.14 -21.38
CA ASP A 123 -8.07 -19.96 -21.94
C ASP A 123 -7.16 -19.23 -20.97
N LEU A 124 -7.67 -18.18 -20.29
CA LEU A 124 -6.93 -17.45 -19.26
C LEU A 124 -6.57 -18.36 -18.07
N ASP A 125 -7.46 -19.28 -17.68
CA ASP A 125 -7.20 -20.22 -16.59
C ASP A 125 -6.16 -21.28 -16.97
N ALA A 126 -6.18 -21.74 -18.20
CA ALA A 126 -5.23 -22.71 -18.73
C ALA A 126 -3.84 -22.10 -19.04
N GLN A 127 -3.72 -20.77 -19.11
CA GLN A 127 -2.46 -20.13 -19.41
C GLN A 127 -1.42 -20.34 -18.31
N VAL A 128 -0.29 -20.93 -18.68
CA VAL A 128 0.91 -20.96 -17.86
C VAL A 128 1.78 -19.76 -18.25
N PRO A 129 2.16 -18.89 -17.31
CA PRO A 129 3.02 -17.74 -17.62
C PRO A 129 4.30 -18.16 -18.32
N GLN A 130 4.62 -17.53 -19.45
CA GLN A 130 5.84 -17.75 -20.18
C GLN A 130 6.95 -16.85 -19.61
N GLY A 131 8.00 -17.45 -19.08
CA GLY A 131 9.16 -16.73 -18.54
C GLY A 131 8.99 -16.29 -17.08
N LYS A 132 9.92 -15.40 -16.64
CA LYS A 132 9.95 -14.88 -15.26
C LYS A 132 8.99 -13.72 -15.11
N LEU A 133 7.97 -13.89 -14.27
CA LEU A 133 7.06 -12.79 -13.94
C LEU A 133 7.75 -11.71 -13.09
N PRO A 134 7.36 -10.45 -13.24
CA PRO A 134 7.62 -9.41 -12.24
C PRO A 134 7.10 -9.86 -10.88
N VAL A 135 7.77 -9.46 -9.82
CA VAL A 135 7.42 -9.87 -8.46
C VAL A 135 7.00 -8.66 -7.64
N ALA A 136 5.87 -8.75 -6.97
CA ALA A 136 5.47 -7.82 -5.93
C ALA A 136 5.65 -8.46 -4.55
N THR A 137 6.09 -7.67 -3.58
CA THR A 137 6.07 -8.07 -2.17
C THR A 137 4.75 -7.68 -1.53
N VAL A 138 4.19 -8.53 -0.68
CA VAL A 138 2.89 -8.29 -0.06
C VAL A 138 2.93 -8.57 1.44
N ALA A 139 2.26 -7.71 2.22
CA ALA A 139 1.98 -7.91 3.62
C ALA A 139 0.48 -7.72 3.84
N GLN A 140 -0.14 -8.65 4.58
CA GLN A 140 -1.57 -8.61 4.88
C GLN A 140 -1.79 -8.38 6.36
N ALA A 141 -2.77 -7.55 6.68
CA ALA A 141 -3.20 -7.31 8.04
C ALA A 141 -4.69 -6.90 8.09
N GLY A 142 -5.20 -6.81 9.31
CA GLY A 142 -6.53 -6.29 9.54
C GLY A 142 -6.47 -5.16 10.57
N LEU A 143 -7.41 -4.23 10.46
CA LEU A 143 -7.45 -3.00 11.25
C LEU A 143 -8.87 -2.71 11.71
N ALA A 144 -9.05 -2.53 13.01
CA ALA A 144 -10.34 -2.16 13.58
C ALA A 144 -10.80 -0.79 13.05
N GLY A 145 -12.10 -0.53 13.13
CA GLY A 145 -12.65 0.78 12.79
C GLY A 145 -12.02 1.89 13.64
N SER A 146 -11.77 3.02 13.01
CA SER A 146 -11.13 4.21 13.63
C SER A 146 -9.72 3.96 14.18
N ALA A 147 -9.07 2.84 13.83
CA ALA A 147 -7.72 2.51 14.26
C ALA A 147 -6.69 2.86 13.19
N GLN A 148 -5.43 2.86 13.60
CA GLN A 148 -4.29 3.06 12.73
C GLN A 148 -3.23 1.99 12.94
N ASP A 149 -2.48 1.71 11.89
CA ASP A 149 -1.41 0.74 11.85
C ASP A 149 -0.16 1.40 11.27
N ALA A 150 1.01 0.94 11.67
CA ALA A 150 2.26 1.43 11.15
C ALA A 150 3.17 0.26 10.80
N TRP A 151 3.90 0.39 9.69
CA TRP A 151 4.85 -0.59 9.20
C TRP A 151 6.20 0.06 8.98
N ARG A 152 7.25 -0.61 9.39
CA ARG A 152 8.63 -0.23 9.09
C ARG A 152 9.08 -0.99 7.87
N VAL A 153 9.41 -0.26 6.80
CA VAL A 153 9.72 -0.81 5.48
C VAL A 153 11.14 -0.42 5.08
N PRO A 154 12.06 -1.37 4.88
CA PRO A 154 13.39 -1.08 4.37
C PRO A 154 13.33 -0.80 2.86
N LEU A 155 13.86 0.32 2.42
CA LEU A 155 13.95 0.69 1.00
C LEU A 155 15.39 1.01 0.61
N SER A 156 15.75 0.66 -0.64
CA SER A 156 17.07 0.93 -1.19
C SER A 156 17.14 2.31 -1.83
N GLY A 157 18.23 3.03 -1.57
CA GLY A 157 18.51 4.31 -2.23
C GLY A 157 18.69 4.16 -3.74
N ALA A 158 18.34 5.21 -4.47
CA ALA A 158 18.37 5.28 -5.94
C ALA A 158 17.57 4.18 -6.66
N VAL A 159 16.71 3.45 -5.96
CA VAL A 159 15.78 2.47 -6.52
C VAL A 159 14.36 2.99 -6.38
N ALA A 160 13.63 2.99 -7.50
CA ALA A 160 12.23 3.40 -7.47
C ALA A 160 11.40 2.48 -6.56
N ALA A 161 10.73 3.07 -5.59
CA ALA A 161 9.87 2.40 -4.64
C ALA A 161 8.40 2.66 -4.96
N GLU A 162 7.60 1.64 -4.84
CA GLU A 162 6.15 1.69 -4.94
C GLU A 162 5.54 1.06 -3.69
N ILE A 163 4.62 1.77 -3.05
CA ILE A 163 3.84 1.26 -1.91
C ILE A 163 2.35 1.41 -2.24
N GLY A 164 1.69 0.29 -2.47
CA GLY A 164 0.26 0.19 -2.69
C GLY A 164 -0.48 -0.21 -1.42
N LEU A 165 -1.70 0.30 -1.26
CA LEU A 165 -2.65 -0.11 -0.22
C LEU A 165 -3.96 -0.53 -0.87
N VAL A 166 -4.40 -1.73 -0.55
CA VAL A 166 -5.67 -2.31 -1.02
C VAL A 166 -6.44 -2.80 0.19
N GLY A 167 -7.68 -2.35 0.36
CA GLY A 167 -8.62 -2.82 1.38
C GLY A 167 -9.60 -3.86 0.84
N ASP A 168 -10.35 -4.49 1.73
CA ASP A 168 -11.43 -5.43 1.40
C ASP A 168 -12.71 -4.74 0.93
N GLY A 169 -12.74 -3.40 0.97
CA GLY A 169 -13.88 -2.59 0.54
C GLY A 169 -14.90 -2.30 1.65
N SER A 170 -14.69 -2.78 2.88
CA SER A 170 -15.60 -2.55 4.01
C SER A 170 -15.56 -1.11 4.56
N GLY A 171 -14.53 -0.34 4.23
CA GLY A 171 -14.40 1.05 4.67
C GLY A 171 -13.24 1.80 4.03
N PRO A 172 -13.17 3.12 4.24
CA PRO A 172 -12.13 3.96 3.69
C PRO A 172 -10.80 3.78 4.44
N LEU A 173 -9.73 3.50 3.69
CA LEU A 173 -8.36 3.40 4.18
C LEU A 173 -7.50 4.56 3.69
N GLY A 174 -6.72 5.16 4.59
CA GLY A 174 -5.70 6.16 4.28
C GLY A 174 -4.30 5.57 4.30
N LEU A 175 -3.41 6.13 3.47
CA LEU A 175 -2.01 5.73 3.36
C LEU A 175 -1.11 6.95 3.51
N THR A 176 -0.12 6.87 4.41
CA THR A 176 0.93 7.89 4.51
C THR A 176 2.29 7.20 4.57
N VAL A 177 3.26 7.73 3.85
CA VAL A 177 4.64 7.24 3.86
C VAL A 177 5.57 8.37 4.30
N THR A 178 6.36 8.11 5.35
CA THR A 178 7.35 9.04 5.88
C THR A 178 8.72 8.37 5.96
N ASP A 179 9.79 9.15 5.96
CA ASP A 179 11.13 8.65 6.29
C ASP A 179 11.41 8.68 7.80
N ASP A 180 12.62 8.34 8.20
CA ASP A 180 13.12 8.37 9.57
C ASP A 180 13.25 9.80 10.15
N SER A 181 13.31 10.84 9.32
CA SER A 181 13.23 12.24 9.75
C SER A 181 11.80 12.72 10.01
N GLY A 182 10.79 11.94 9.63
CA GLY A 182 9.37 12.31 9.67
C GLY A 182 8.90 13.11 8.46
N ALA A 183 9.74 13.28 7.43
CA ALA A 183 9.32 13.93 6.19
C ALA A 183 8.29 13.08 5.45
N VAL A 184 7.17 13.69 5.05
CA VAL A 184 6.09 13.01 4.33
C VAL A 184 6.43 12.97 2.84
N PHE A 185 6.49 11.76 2.29
CA PHE A 185 6.78 11.49 0.88
C PHE A 185 5.51 11.38 0.04
N CYS A 186 4.49 10.83 0.64
CA CYS A 186 3.24 10.58 -0.01
C CYS A 186 2.14 10.46 1.04
N ALA A 187 0.97 11.05 0.75
CA ALA A 187 -0.20 10.91 1.59
C ALA A 187 -1.45 10.78 0.71
N HIS A 188 -2.22 9.76 0.97
CA HIS A 188 -3.54 9.55 0.39
C HIS A 188 -4.58 9.62 1.50
N PRO A 189 -5.55 10.54 1.42
CA PRO A 189 -6.63 10.60 2.39
C PRO A 189 -7.45 9.29 2.36
N PRO A 190 -8.15 8.97 3.45
CA PRO A 190 -8.97 7.77 3.50
C PRO A 190 -9.98 7.69 2.36
N ALA A 191 -9.91 6.59 1.60
CA ALA A 191 -10.82 6.28 0.50
C ALA A 191 -11.03 4.77 0.40
N ILE A 192 -12.12 4.35 -0.24
CA ILE A 192 -12.35 2.93 -0.54
C ILE A 192 -11.48 2.50 -1.73
N ASP A 193 -11.11 3.44 -2.61
CA ASP A 193 -10.23 3.16 -3.74
C ASP A 193 -8.80 2.86 -3.27
N PRO A 194 -8.10 1.93 -3.94
CA PRO A 194 -6.72 1.63 -3.62
C PRO A 194 -5.80 2.85 -3.75
N ALA A 195 -4.90 3.03 -2.77
CA ALA A 195 -3.89 4.07 -2.78
C ALA A 195 -2.57 3.54 -3.34
N LEU A 196 -1.75 4.43 -3.91
CA LEU A 196 -0.43 4.10 -4.46
C LEU A 196 0.54 5.27 -4.28
N CYS A 197 1.59 5.05 -3.54
CA CYS A 197 2.73 5.95 -3.41
C CYS A 197 3.88 5.51 -4.31
N ARG A 198 4.51 6.45 -5.01
CA ARG A 198 5.67 6.22 -5.88
C ARG A 198 6.72 7.29 -5.62
N PHE A 199 7.92 6.87 -5.28
CA PHE A 199 9.04 7.77 -5.01
C PHE A 199 10.37 7.03 -5.17
N THR A 200 11.48 7.77 -5.16
CA THR A 200 12.83 7.18 -5.18
C THR A 200 13.57 7.67 -3.95
N PRO A 201 13.91 6.80 -2.97
CA PRO A 201 14.76 7.16 -1.86
C PRO A 201 16.13 7.65 -2.35
N ALA A 202 16.70 8.68 -1.72
CA ALA A 202 18.05 9.15 -2.05
C ALA A 202 19.13 8.20 -1.49
N ARG A 203 18.87 7.58 -0.34
CA ARG A 203 19.78 6.65 0.36
C ARG A 203 19.00 5.46 0.91
N ASN A 204 19.69 4.36 1.19
CA ASN A 204 19.10 3.25 1.92
C ASN A 204 18.54 3.73 3.25
N GLY A 205 17.37 3.25 3.64
CA GLY A 205 16.76 3.67 4.90
C GLY A 205 15.48 2.91 5.20
N PHE A 206 14.96 3.18 6.38
CA PHE A 206 13.65 2.70 6.80
C PHE A 206 12.61 3.79 6.58
N PHE A 207 11.46 3.37 6.11
CA PHE A 207 10.30 4.23 5.92
C PHE A 207 9.16 3.72 6.79
N THR A 208 8.39 4.65 7.35
CA THR A 208 7.17 4.33 8.07
C THR A 208 5.99 4.45 7.11
N VAL A 209 5.29 3.34 6.94
CA VAL A 209 4.05 3.26 6.16
C VAL A 209 2.90 3.19 7.14
N GLN A 210 2.14 4.28 7.25
CA GLN A 210 0.98 4.38 8.13
C GLN A 210 -0.29 4.07 7.34
N VAL A 211 -1.14 3.20 7.90
CA VAL A 211 -2.47 2.87 7.39
C VAL A 211 -3.50 3.31 8.41
N VAL A 212 -4.50 4.06 7.97
CA VAL A 212 -5.60 4.53 8.83
C VAL A 212 -6.90 3.96 8.31
N ASN A 213 -7.68 3.29 9.16
CA ASN A 213 -9.05 2.92 8.87
C ASN A 213 -9.97 4.02 9.40
N ALA A 214 -10.50 4.86 8.51
CA ALA A 214 -11.43 5.92 8.88
C ALA A 214 -12.89 5.45 8.90
N GLY A 215 -13.16 4.18 8.58
CA GLY A 215 -14.48 3.57 8.72
C GLY A 215 -14.78 3.15 10.16
N ALA A 216 -16.03 2.78 10.42
CA ALA A 216 -16.45 2.24 11.71
C ALA A 216 -16.20 0.73 11.84
N GLU A 217 -16.15 0.03 10.71
CA GLU A 217 -16.02 -1.41 10.61
C GLU A 217 -14.56 -1.86 10.54
N TRP A 218 -14.33 -3.12 10.91
CA TRP A 218 -13.07 -3.79 10.65
C TRP A 218 -12.79 -3.86 9.15
N ASN A 219 -11.53 -3.60 8.75
CA ASN A 219 -11.10 -3.69 7.36
C ASN A 219 -9.83 -4.53 7.26
N SER A 220 -9.86 -5.54 6.42
CA SER A 220 -8.66 -6.28 6.03
C SER A 220 -7.96 -5.54 4.91
N TYR A 221 -6.64 -5.44 4.98
CA TYR A 221 -5.87 -4.75 3.96
C TYR A 221 -4.61 -5.50 3.55
N GLN A 222 -4.12 -5.15 2.38
CA GLN A 222 -2.86 -5.59 1.82
C GLN A 222 -1.99 -4.38 1.49
N LEU A 223 -0.77 -4.37 2.01
CA LEU A 223 0.30 -3.50 1.52
C LEU A 223 1.07 -4.25 0.43
N ILE A 224 1.38 -3.54 -0.65
CA ILE A 224 2.03 -4.08 -1.84
C ILE A 224 3.26 -3.23 -2.13
N GLY A 225 4.42 -3.86 -2.31
CA GLY A 225 5.66 -3.20 -2.73
C GLY A 225 6.29 -3.88 -3.93
N ASN A 226 7.20 -3.19 -4.58
CA ASN A 226 8.01 -3.74 -5.67
C ASN A 226 9.34 -4.34 -5.19
#